data_4494b36a65342ebc2cdf33688179b5fc
#
_entry.id   4494b36a65342ebc2cdf33688179b5fc
#
_cell.length_a   1.000
_cell.length_b   1.000
_cell.length_c   1.000
_cell.angle_alpha   90.00
_cell.angle_beta   90.00
_cell.angle_gamma   90.00
#
_symmetry.space_group_name_H-M   'P 1'
#
loop_
_entity.id
_entity.type
_entity.pdbx_description
1 polymer ?
#
loop_
_entity_poly.entity_id
_entity_poly.type
_entity_poly.pdbx_seq_one_letter_code
_entity_poly.pdbx_strand_id
1 'polypeptide(L)'
;MQQPVSTVYSSMFRILLAFILCAGPILGQAGITAASAQTTQTVHIEVNGEQQSWKNAPLIIKGSTFVPLRDVVTSVQGTLKWDNRTKIATITVGRDKLVHQAGSNSIKVNQVNLATGVNSRTINGTLMVPVRAMANAIKADIKVQRTATGQMSVNMFTDQVSLLNSEVASVDTYLREINYPGMALIARDGEVLLRQGYGLADEQTLNRPDQKTRIASLSKSFTAASILSLVEEGKINVQDPISKYISGIPKGDQITLHMLLSQTSGLPSAFGRSEGTSMEETVEEIRHKTLKFEPGSAYLYSNSGYVLLAYVVEQVSGMSYADYVQQTILKPLGMKNSGEASRKVHTISGFVQKDNAWVTAPYYVSQSGSGTIYSTVDDMLKWDRALYTDKILSQDTIEQMYEPYSDKNYGYAWILKEKGTNRTVFHNGSGGGFATAFSRNLSDDITIILLGNHAGMDMTSLLDQVEAKTAKALQLQ
;
A
#
# COMPACT_ATOMS: atom_id res chain seq x y z
N MET A 1 61.72 7.18 12.99
CA MET A 1 61.69 8.02 14.22
C MET A 1 60.24 8.00 14.68
N GLN A 2 60.02 7.15 15.67
CA GLN A 2 59.53 7.43 17.02
C GLN A 2 58.04 7.86 17.09
N GLN A 3 57.27 6.91 17.60
CA GLN A 3 56.07 7.08 18.45
C GLN A 3 56.44 7.83 19.77
N PRO A 4 55.47 8.25 20.63
CA PRO A 4 54.66 7.36 21.46
C PRO A 4 53.21 7.88 21.74
N VAL A 5 52.23 7.02 22.00
CA VAL A 5 51.70 6.36 23.22
C VAL A 5 51.45 7.28 24.45
N SER A 6 50.18 7.32 24.90
CA SER A 6 49.73 7.37 26.30
C SER A 6 48.22 7.10 26.38
N THR A 7 47.75 5.97 26.82
CA THR A 7 47.58 5.31 28.15
C THR A 7 46.75 6.11 29.18
N VAL A 8 45.55 5.49 29.50
CA VAL A 8 44.99 5.14 30.83
C VAL A 8 44.30 6.23 31.65
N TYR A 9 43.07 5.97 32.13
CA TYR A 9 42.75 5.51 33.47
C TYR A 9 41.29 5.05 33.64
N SER A 10 41.14 3.82 34.17
CA SER A 10 39.93 3.27 34.80
C SER A 10 39.88 3.73 36.25
N SER A 11 38.68 3.91 36.82
CA SER A 11 38.51 3.89 38.27
C SER A 11 37.26 3.12 38.67
N MET A 12 37.49 1.96 39.27
CA MET A 12 36.56 1.18 40.06
C MET A 12 36.31 1.88 41.40
N PHE A 13 35.04 1.99 41.79
CA PHE A 13 34.67 2.24 43.19
C PHE A 13 34.06 0.95 43.77
N ARG A 14 34.78 0.36 44.74
CA ARG A 14 34.27 -0.70 45.63
C ARG A 14 33.71 -0.04 46.89
N ILE A 15 32.49 -0.37 47.27
CA ILE A 15 31.95 -0.06 48.59
C ILE A 15 31.80 -1.37 49.35
N LEU A 16 32.44 -1.38 50.50
CA LEU A 16 32.50 -2.44 51.51
C LEU A 16 31.23 -2.38 52.37
N LEU A 17 30.49 -3.47 52.52
CA LEU A 17 29.37 -3.59 53.47
C LEU A 17 29.85 -4.40 54.69
N ALA A 18 29.77 -3.80 55.88
CA ALA A 18 30.04 -4.44 57.15
C ALA A 18 28.80 -5.22 57.65
N PHE A 19 29.04 -6.47 58.06
CA PHE A 19 28.05 -7.30 58.77
C PHE A 19 27.99 -6.92 60.24
N ILE A 20 26.76 -6.70 60.74
CA ILE A 20 26.44 -6.76 62.18
C ILE A 20 25.40 -7.87 62.37
N LEU A 21 25.82 -8.95 63.06
CA LEU A 21 24.96 -10.00 63.56
C LEU A 21 24.30 -9.52 64.88
N CYS A 22 22.96 -9.52 64.91
CA CYS A 22 22.19 -9.59 66.18
C CYS A 22 21.22 -10.74 66.11
N ALA A 23 21.41 -11.72 66.98
CA ALA A 23 20.53 -12.85 67.20
C ALA A 23 19.36 -12.46 68.15
N GLY A 24 18.14 -12.76 67.78
CA GLY A 24 16.93 -12.68 68.62
C GLY A 24 15.88 -13.68 68.12
N PRO A 25 14.97 -14.11 68.99
CA PRO A 25 14.41 -15.47 68.92
C PRO A 25 13.25 -15.65 67.93
N ILE A 26 13.15 -16.92 67.47
CA ILE A 26 12.14 -17.44 66.56
C ILE A 26 10.75 -17.48 67.28
N LEU A 27 9.82 -16.70 66.80
CA LEU A 27 8.38 -16.94 67.01
C LEU A 27 7.76 -17.15 65.64
N GLY A 28 7.20 -18.38 65.48
CA GLY A 28 6.56 -18.78 64.23
C GLY A 28 5.27 -17.95 63.99
N GLN A 29 5.28 -17.26 62.87
CA GLN A 29 4.03 -16.76 62.24
C GLN A 29 3.86 -17.47 60.90
N ALA A 30 2.71 -18.15 60.80
CA ALA A 30 2.23 -18.71 59.55
C ALA A 30 2.08 -17.59 58.52
N GLY A 31 2.96 -17.58 57.53
CA GLY A 31 2.90 -16.67 56.43
C GLY A 31 1.65 -16.93 55.59
N ILE A 32 0.65 -16.07 55.74
CA ILE A 32 -0.40 -15.91 54.75
C ILE A 32 0.28 -15.33 53.52
N THR A 33 0.57 -16.15 52.52
CA THR A 33 0.92 -15.67 51.19
C THR A 33 -0.29 -14.92 50.65
N ALA A 34 -0.27 -13.60 50.77
CA ALA A 34 -1.19 -12.74 50.06
C ALA A 34 -1.01 -13.04 48.57
N ALA A 35 -1.98 -13.74 47.99
CA ALA A 35 -2.11 -13.82 46.55
C ALA A 35 -2.21 -12.37 46.05
N SER A 36 -1.22 -11.90 45.29
CA SER A 36 -1.24 -10.60 44.68
C SER A 36 -2.54 -10.51 43.87
N ALA A 37 -3.47 -9.71 44.33
CA ALA A 37 -4.68 -9.39 43.59
C ALA A 37 -4.23 -8.81 42.24
N GLN A 38 -4.34 -9.61 41.19
CA GLN A 38 -4.19 -9.14 39.83
C GLN A 38 -5.29 -8.07 39.65
N THR A 39 -4.93 -6.80 39.70
CA THR A 39 -5.84 -5.71 39.35
C THR A 39 -6.30 -5.96 37.92
N THR A 40 -7.52 -6.48 37.78
CA THR A 40 -8.17 -6.64 36.47
C THR A 40 -8.42 -5.23 35.94
N GLN A 41 -7.51 -4.75 35.11
CA GLN A 41 -7.70 -3.48 34.40
C GLN A 41 -8.92 -3.67 33.48
N THR A 42 -9.98 -2.93 33.73
CA THR A 42 -11.19 -2.95 32.89
C THR A 42 -10.81 -2.40 31.50
N VAL A 43 -11.11 -3.14 30.45
CA VAL A 43 -10.92 -2.74 29.06
C VAL A 43 -12.27 -2.37 28.47
N HIS A 44 -12.43 -1.15 28.02
CA HIS A 44 -13.60 -0.71 27.27
C HIS A 44 -13.45 -1.08 25.80
N ILE A 45 -14.46 -1.69 25.21
CA ILE A 45 -14.50 -2.01 23.80
C ILE A 45 -15.61 -1.21 23.13
N GLU A 46 -15.25 -0.57 22.03
CA GLU A 46 -16.19 0.06 21.10
C GLU A 46 -16.08 -0.63 19.75
N VAL A 47 -17.21 -0.83 19.08
CA VAL A 47 -17.27 -1.32 17.69
C VAL A 47 -18.10 -0.33 16.90
N ASN A 48 -17.50 0.27 15.88
CA ASN A 48 -18.13 1.29 15.03
C ASN A 48 -18.72 2.49 15.83
N GLY A 49 -18.03 2.87 16.92
CA GLY A 49 -18.43 3.96 17.82
C GLY A 49 -19.46 3.57 18.87
N GLU A 50 -19.94 2.33 18.89
CA GLU A 50 -20.87 1.83 19.91
C GLU A 50 -20.13 1.08 21.00
N GLN A 51 -20.34 1.50 22.27
CA GLN A 51 -19.78 0.80 23.43
C GLN A 51 -20.40 -0.58 23.56
N GLN A 52 -19.54 -1.59 23.75
CA GLN A 52 -19.97 -2.98 23.87
C GLN A 52 -20.11 -3.42 25.33
N SER A 53 -21.25 -4.05 25.64
CA SER A 53 -21.53 -4.68 26.94
C SER A 53 -21.58 -6.20 26.78
N TRP A 54 -20.39 -6.82 26.74
CA TRP A 54 -20.27 -8.27 26.56
C TRP A 54 -20.48 -9.05 27.85
N LYS A 55 -21.06 -10.25 27.73
CA LYS A 55 -21.27 -11.15 28.89
C LYS A 55 -19.96 -11.50 29.58
N ASN A 56 -18.89 -11.69 28.81
CA ASN A 56 -17.56 -11.98 29.32
C ASN A 56 -16.66 -10.78 29.08
N ALA A 57 -16.09 -10.24 30.15
CA ALA A 57 -15.24 -9.04 30.04
C ALA A 57 -13.94 -9.35 29.28
N PRO A 58 -13.43 -8.39 28.49
CA PRO A 58 -12.07 -8.44 27.94
C PRO A 58 -11.03 -8.55 29.07
N LEU A 59 -9.93 -9.26 28.81
CA LEU A 59 -8.87 -9.52 29.77
C LEU A 59 -7.51 -9.11 29.25
N ILE A 60 -6.66 -8.57 30.12
CA ILE A 60 -5.25 -8.31 29.81
C ILE A 60 -4.43 -9.46 30.41
N ILE A 61 -3.73 -10.21 29.55
CA ILE A 61 -2.89 -11.34 29.95
C ILE A 61 -1.50 -11.12 29.37
N LYS A 62 -0.50 -10.99 30.24
CA LYS A 62 0.92 -10.75 29.83
C LYS A 62 1.06 -9.60 28.79
N GLY A 63 0.34 -8.51 29.00
CA GLY A 63 0.39 -7.32 28.14
C GLY A 63 -0.43 -7.42 26.84
N SER A 64 -1.08 -8.53 26.57
CA SER A 64 -1.99 -8.71 25.42
C SER A 64 -3.44 -8.64 25.86
N THR A 65 -4.26 -7.87 25.14
CA THR A 65 -5.71 -7.81 25.37
C THR A 65 -6.41 -8.96 24.64
N PHE A 66 -7.17 -9.74 25.38
CA PHE A 66 -7.99 -10.83 24.88
C PHE A 66 -9.46 -10.46 24.93
N VAL A 67 -10.21 -10.84 23.92
CA VAL A 67 -11.65 -10.59 23.78
C VAL A 67 -12.40 -11.91 23.54
N PRO A 68 -13.67 -12.01 24.01
CA PRO A 68 -14.49 -13.19 23.76
C PRO A 68 -14.82 -13.31 22.27
N LEU A 69 -14.40 -14.39 21.63
CA LEU A 69 -14.55 -14.57 20.18
C LEU A 69 -16.00 -14.41 19.71
N ARG A 70 -16.96 -15.03 20.43
CA ARG A 70 -18.39 -14.98 20.04
C ARG A 70 -18.93 -13.54 20.10
N ASP A 71 -18.59 -12.81 21.16
CA ASP A 71 -19.13 -11.47 21.36
C ASP A 71 -18.61 -10.50 20.29
N VAL A 72 -17.29 -10.58 19.95
CA VAL A 72 -16.73 -9.79 18.82
C VAL A 72 -17.44 -10.13 17.51
N VAL A 73 -17.61 -11.42 17.20
CA VAL A 73 -18.27 -11.84 15.95
C VAL A 73 -19.69 -11.32 15.88
N THR A 74 -20.43 -11.37 16.99
CA THR A 74 -21.79 -10.83 17.05
C THR A 74 -21.84 -9.30 16.88
N SER A 75 -20.90 -8.57 17.51
CA SER A 75 -20.82 -7.11 17.40
C SER A 75 -20.54 -6.60 15.98
N VAL A 76 -19.94 -7.46 15.13
CA VAL A 76 -19.70 -7.15 13.70
C VAL A 76 -20.71 -7.87 12.77
N GLN A 77 -21.87 -8.25 13.30
CA GLN A 77 -22.96 -8.92 12.57
C GLN A 77 -22.52 -10.23 11.88
N GLY A 78 -21.47 -10.85 12.39
CA GLY A 78 -20.98 -12.12 11.90
C GLY A 78 -21.75 -13.33 12.47
N THR A 79 -21.52 -14.50 11.90
CA THR A 79 -22.02 -15.78 12.41
C THR A 79 -20.91 -16.68 12.88
N LEU A 80 -21.12 -17.48 13.93
CA LEU A 80 -20.14 -18.41 14.49
C LEU A 80 -20.76 -19.79 14.73
N LYS A 81 -20.16 -20.81 14.10
CA LYS A 81 -20.41 -22.22 14.34
C LYS A 81 -19.25 -22.83 15.14
N TRP A 82 -19.56 -23.50 16.22
CA TRP A 82 -18.58 -24.18 17.10
C TRP A 82 -18.69 -25.67 16.96
N ASP A 83 -17.58 -26.34 16.71
CA ASP A 83 -17.48 -27.83 16.77
C ASP A 83 -16.84 -28.26 18.10
N ASN A 84 -17.64 -28.93 18.94
CA ASN A 84 -17.19 -29.39 20.26
C ASN A 84 -16.14 -30.50 20.21
N ARG A 85 -16.13 -31.31 19.15
CA ARG A 85 -15.19 -32.42 18.99
C ARG A 85 -13.81 -31.92 18.55
N THR A 86 -13.77 -31.09 17.53
CA THR A 86 -12.53 -30.59 16.96
C THR A 86 -12.04 -29.31 17.65
N LYS A 87 -12.89 -28.67 18.49
CA LYS A 87 -12.62 -27.37 19.11
C LYS A 87 -12.30 -26.26 18.08
N ILE A 88 -12.97 -26.33 16.94
CA ILE A 88 -12.83 -25.37 15.83
C ILE A 88 -14.03 -24.41 15.82
N ALA A 89 -13.72 -23.12 15.73
CA ALA A 89 -14.67 -22.07 15.40
C ALA A 89 -14.63 -21.80 13.90
N THR A 90 -15.78 -21.91 13.23
CA THR A 90 -15.98 -21.43 11.86
C THR A 90 -16.84 -20.17 11.92
N ILE A 91 -16.31 -19.08 11.38
CA ILE A 91 -16.89 -17.74 11.47
C ILE A 91 -17.12 -17.22 10.06
N THR A 92 -18.22 -16.48 9.87
CA THR A 92 -18.47 -15.73 8.62
C THR A 92 -18.72 -14.28 8.99
N VAL A 93 -17.96 -13.36 8.38
CA VAL A 93 -18.16 -11.90 8.48
C VAL A 93 -18.21 -11.36 7.05
N GLY A 94 -19.38 -10.82 6.65
CA GLY A 94 -19.62 -10.49 5.26
C GLY A 94 -19.42 -11.70 4.36
N ARG A 95 -18.50 -11.62 3.41
CA ARG A 95 -18.12 -12.73 2.49
C ARG A 95 -16.85 -13.48 2.94
N ASP A 96 -16.22 -13.08 4.03
CA ASP A 96 -15.00 -13.73 4.53
C ASP A 96 -15.34 -14.89 5.49
N LYS A 97 -14.71 -16.05 5.23
CA LYS A 97 -14.80 -17.23 6.08
C LYS A 97 -13.51 -17.31 6.91
N LEU A 98 -13.67 -17.30 8.24
CA LEU A 98 -12.58 -17.46 9.18
C LEU A 98 -12.67 -18.83 9.85
N VAL A 99 -11.54 -19.47 10.09
CA VAL A 99 -11.45 -20.75 10.80
C VAL A 99 -10.37 -20.62 11.88
N HIS A 100 -10.74 -20.93 13.12
CA HIS A 100 -9.82 -20.83 14.25
C HIS A 100 -9.91 -22.07 15.14
N GLN A 101 -8.77 -22.70 15.37
CA GLN A 101 -8.61 -23.80 16.34
C GLN A 101 -8.34 -23.22 17.72
N ALA A 102 -9.14 -23.60 18.72
CA ALA A 102 -8.90 -23.19 20.11
C ALA A 102 -7.50 -23.59 20.58
N GLY A 103 -6.79 -22.66 21.21
CA GLY A 103 -5.42 -22.84 21.68
C GLY A 103 -4.34 -22.63 20.61
N SER A 104 -4.71 -22.40 19.34
CA SER A 104 -3.74 -22.09 18.29
C SER A 104 -3.32 -20.61 18.30
N ASN A 105 -2.23 -20.33 17.58
CA ASN A 105 -1.71 -18.99 17.32
C ASN A 105 -1.95 -18.52 15.88
N SER A 106 -2.99 -19.04 15.21
CA SER A 106 -3.35 -18.64 13.86
C SER A 106 -4.86 -18.60 13.64
N ILE A 107 -5.29 -17.73 12.75
CA ILE A 107 -6.65 -17.68 12.21
C ILE A 107 -6.53 -17.83 10.70
N LYS A 108 -7.21 -18.81 10.11
CA LYS A 108 -7.29 -18.94 8.66
C LYS A 108 -8.43 -18.05 8.17
N VAL A 109 -8.13 -17.09 7.30
CA VAL A 109 -9.11 -16.20 6.64
C VAL A 109 -9.17 -16.56 5.17
N ASN A 110 -10.28 -17.13 4.73
CA ASN A 110 -10.42 -17.74 3.41
C ASN A 110 -9.30 -18.78 3.18
N GLN A 111 -8.33 -18.48 2.32
CA GLN A 111 -7.19 -19.36 2.04
C GLN A 111 -5.89 -18.92 2.75
N VAL A 112 -5.90 -17.76 3.42
CA VAL A 112 -4.72 -17.15 4.06
C VAL A 112 -4.64 -17.55 5.54
N ASN A 113 -3.48 -18.01 6.01
CA ASN A 113 -3.20 -18.20 7.43
C ASN A 113 -2.60 -16.92 8.01
N LEU A 114 -3.30 -16.35 8.98
CA LEU A 114 -2.89 -15.14 9.68
C LEU A 114 -2.34 -15.53 11.06
N ALA A 115 -1.08 -15.19 11.33
CA ALA A 115 -0.47 -15.40 12.65
C ALA A 115 -1.09 -14.44 13.69
N THR A 116 -1.42 -14.95 14.88
CA THR A 116 -2.02 -14.15 15.96
C THR A 116 -1.00 -13.64 16.97
N GLY A 117 0.27 -14.03 16.82
CA GLY A 117 1.37 -13.69 17.75
C GLY A 117 1.33 -14.43 19.07
N VAL A 118 0.16 -14.69 19.62
CA VAL A 118 -0.06 -15.45 20.87
C VAL A 118 -1.24 -16.40 20.72
N ASN A 119 -1.21 -17.50 21.48
CA ASN A 119 -2.28 -18.51 21.43
C ASN A 119 -3.58 -17.96 22.01
N SER A 120 -4.71 -18.33 21.41
CA SER A 120 -6.02 -18.17 22.02
C SER A 120 -6.16 -19.02 23.29
N ARG A 121 -7.10 -18.69 24.16
CA ARG A 121 -7.29 -19.32 25.47
C ARG A 121 -8.76 -19.59 25.75
N THR A 122 -9.06 -20.71 26.36
CA THR A 122 -10.40 -20.96 26.94
C THR A 122 -10.37 -20.58 28.42
N ILE A 123 -11.18 -19.61 28.81
CA ILE A 123 -11.27 -19.08 30.17
C ILE A 123 -12.74 -19.13 30.59
N ASN A 124 -13.05 -19.85 31.68
CA ASN A 124 -14.43 -20.07 32.18
C ASN A 124 -15.40 -20.53 31.06
N GLY A 125 -14.94 -21.44 30.20
CA GLY A 125 -15.73 -21.97 29.09
C GLY A 125 -15.84 -21.05 27.87
N THR A 126 -15.25 -19.87 27.91
CA THR A 126 -15.28 -18.87 26.83
C THR A 126 -13.95 -18.87 26.05
N LEU A 127 -14.01 -18.97 24.72
CA LEU A 127 -12.84 -18.86 23.87
C LEU A 127 -12.47 -17.38 23.72
N MET A 128 -11.30 -17.05 24.27
CA MET A 128 -10.71 -15.71 24.25
C MET A 128 -9.61 -15.62 23.18
N VAL A 129 -9.66 -14.63 22.33
CA VAL A 129 -8.70 -14.41 21.24
C VAL A 129 -8.00 -13.07 21.40
N PRO A 130 -6.73 -12.90 20.93
CA PRO A 130 -6.06 -11.60 20.95
C PRO A 130 -6.84 -10.60 20.10
N VAL A 131 -7.14 -9.42 20.66
CA VAL A 131 -7.99 -8.42 20.01
C VAL A 131 -7.43 -7.94 18.68
N ARG A 132 -6.12 -7.68 18.59
CA ARG A 132 -5.48 -7.25 17.33
C ARG A 132 -5.56 -8.31 16.24
N ALA A 133 -5.34 -9.57 16.61
CA ALA A 133 -5.45 -10.68 15.67
C ALA A 133 -6.87 -10.82 15.12
N MET A 134 -7.87 -10.66 16.00
CA MET A 134 -9.27 -10.72 15.57
C MET A 134 -9.63 -9.51 14.70
N ALA A 135 -9.20 -8.30 15.07
CA ALA A 135 -9.40 -7.10 14.25
C ALA A 135 -8.76 -7.27 12.86
N ASN A 136 -7.51 -7.74 12.78
CA ASN A 136 -6.85 -8.05 11.51
C ASN A 136 -7.63 -9.09 10.68
N ALA A 137 -8.11 -10.16 11.33
CA ALA A 137 -8.83 -11.22 10.64
C ALA A 137 -10.17 -10.77 10.05
N ILE A 138 -10.84 -9.80 10.67
CA ILE A 138 -12.08 -9.19 10.16
C ILE A 138 -11.81 -7.88 9.38
N LYS A 139 -10.55 -7.56 9.11
CA LYS A 139 -10.12 -6.34 8.40
C LYS A 139 -10.58 -5.04 9.09
N ALA A 140 -10.80 -5.05 10.40
CA ALA A 140 -11.15 -3.88 11.15
C ALA A 140 -9.92 -2.99 11.41
N ASP A 141 -10.12 -1.68 11.38
CA ASP A 141 -9.15 -0.75 11.97
C ASP A 141 -9.26 -0.82 13.50
N ILE A 142 -8.11 -0.72 14.19
CA ILE A 142 -8.07 -0.81 15.66
C ILE A 142 -7.29 0.36 16.24
N LYS A 143 -7.93 1.12 17.13
CA LYS A 143 -7.30 2.17 17.92
C LYS A 143 -7.32 1.79 19.39
N VAL A 144 -6.14 1.78 20.00
CA VAL A 144 -5.98 1.50 21.44
C VAL A 144 -5.55 2.79 22.13
N GLN A 145 -6.34 3.23 23.08
CA GLN A 145 -6.09 4.46 23.82
C GLN A 145 -6.18 4.21 25.33
N ARG A 146 -5.45 5.01 26.12
CA ARG A 146 -5.71 5.12 27.57
C ARG A 146 -6.61 6.33 27.83
N THR A 147 -7.69 6.10 28.55
CA THR A 147 -8.56 7.19 28.99
C THR A 147 -7.82 8.08 30.00
N ALA A 148 -8.34 9.27 30.26
CA ALA A 148 -7.81 10.16 31.30
C ALA A 148 -7.78 9.51 32.70
N THR A 149 -8.64 8.52 32.96
CA THR A 149 -8.69 7.73 34.19
C THR A 149 -7.74 6.54 34.21
N GLY A 150 -6.90 6.38 33.15
CA GLY A 150 -5.92 5.28 33.03
C GLY A 150 -6.50 3.96 32.54
N GLN A 151 -7.80 3.89 32.25
CA GLN A 151 -8.45 2.71 31.67
C GLN A 151 -8.06 2.54 30.21
N MET A 152 -8.03 1.31 29.72
CA MET A 152 -7.77 1.00 28.33
C MET A 152 -9.08 0.99 27.54
N SER A 153 -9.12 1.73 26.43
CA SER A 153 -10.19 1.70 25.44
C SER A 153 -9.65 1.10 24.13
N VAL A 154 -10.41 0.20 23.54
CA VAL A 154 -10.11 -0.44 22.26
C VAL A 154 -11.29 -0.20 21.32
N ASN A 155 -11.07 0.59 20.30
CA ASN A 155 -12.07 0.93 19.28
C ASN A 155 -11.77 0.16 18.00
N MET A 156 -12.76 -0.59 17.50
CA MET A 156 -12.72 -1.33 16.24
C MET A 156 -13.68 -0.69 15.24
N PHE A 157 -13.22 -0.46 14.01
CA PHE A 157 -14.01 0.15 12.94
C PHE A 157 -14.05 -0.80 11.75
N THR A 158 -15.23 -1.32 11.42
CA THR A 158 -15.43 -2.29 10.31
C THR A 158 -16.16 -1.67 9.11
N ASP A 159 -17.00 -0.67 9.32
CA ASP A 159 -18.01 -0.22 8.36
C ASP A 159 -17.47 0.58 7.18
N GLN A 160 -16.20 1.01 7.23
CA GLN A 160 -15.63 1.88 6.19
C GLN A 160 -14.52 1.21 5.36
N VAL A 161 -14.23 -0.06 5.62
CA VAL A 161 -13.03 -0.70 5.02
C VAL A 161 -13.35 -1.36 3.68
N SER A 162 -14.50 -1.99 3.54
CA SER A 162 -14.86 -2.75 2.33
C SER A 162 -16.26 -2.39 1.81
N LEU A 163 -16.41 -2.31 0.48
CA LEU A 163 -17.68 -2.09 -0.19
C LEU A 163 -17.82 -3.10 -1.34
N LEU A 164 -19.02 -3.66 -1.49
CA LEU A 164 -19.35 -4.52 -2.61
C LEU A 164 -20.83 -4.30 -3.01
N ASN A 165 -21.04 -3.74 -4.18
CA ASN A 165 -22.35 -3.76 -4.85
C ASN A 165 -22.63 -5.18 -5.40
N SER A 166 -23.85 -5.65 -5.27
CA SER A 166 -24.27 -6.98 -5.75
C SER A 166 -24.07 -7.16 -7.26
N GLU A 167 -24.17 -6.09 -8.04
CA GLU A 167 -23.97 -6.10 -9.50
C GLU A 167 -22.59 -6.65 -9.88
N VAL A 168 -21.52 -6.27 -9.16
CA VAL A 168 -20.15 -6.72 -9.44
C VAL A 168 -19.68 -7.85 -8.54
N ALA A 169 -20.60 -8.56 -7.88
CA ALA A 169 -20.27 -9.68 -6.98
C ALA A 169 -19.50 -10.82 -7.67
N SER A 170 -19.70 -11.00 -8.99
CA SER A 170 -18.93 -11.97 -9.78
C SER A 170 -17.46 -11.62 -9.91
N VAL A 171 -17.13 -10.33 -9.94
CA VAL A 171 -15.72 -9.85 -9.98
C VAL A 171 -15.03 -10.11 -8.63
N ASP A 172 -15.69 -9.78 -7.51
CA ASP A 172 -15.17 -10.12 -6.17
C ASP A 172 -14.95 -11.63 -6.02
N THR A 173 -15.89 -12.46 -6.50
CA THR A 173 -15.74 -13.92 -6.49
C THR A 173 -14.51 -14.35 -7.27
N TYR A 174 -14.32 -13.83 -8.47
CA TYR A 174 -13.18 -14.15 -9.31
C TYR A 174 -11.85 -13.77 -8.63
N LEU A 175 -11.72 -12.55 -8.07
CA LEU A 175 -10.51 -12.11 -7.39
C LEU A 175 -10.19 -12.99 -6.16
N ARG A 176 -11.20 -13.50 -5.45
CA ARG A 176 -11.05 -14.46 -4.36
C ARG A 176 -10.59 -15.84 -4.86
N GLU A 177 -11.16 -16.34 -5.94
CA GLU A 177 -10.83 -17.65 -6.53
C GLU A 177 -9.39 -17.73 -7.01
N ILE A 178 -8.90 -16.67 -7.64
CA ILE A 178 -7.50 -16.59 -8.08
C ILE A 178 -6.52 -16.21 -6.96
N ASN A 179 -7.02 -15.99 -5.73
CA ASN A 179 -6.22 -15.51 -4.59
C ASN A 179 -5.46 -14.22 -4.91
N TYR A 180 -6.12 -13.26 -5.56
CA TYR A 180 -5.50 -11.97 -5.87
C TYR A 180 -4.87 -11.33 -4.62
N PRO A 181 -3.57 -11.00 -4.62
CA PRO A 181 -2.90 -10.39 -3.48
C PRO A 181 -2.82 -8.87 -3.66
N GLY A 182 -3.74 -8.11 -3.06
CA GLY A 182 -3.73 -6.66 -3.20
C GLY A 182 -5.08 -6.02 -2.90
N MET A 183 -5.23 -4.77 -3.34
CA MET A 183 -6.46 -3.99 -3.23
C MET A 183 -7.07 -3.77 -4.61
N ALA A 184 -8.39 -3.83 -4.68
CA ALA A 184 -9.16 -3.56 -5.90
C ALA A 184 -10.25 -2.52 -5.64
N LEU A 185 -10.43 -1.63 -6.60
CA LEU A 185 -11.55 -0.71 -6.68
C LEU A 185 -12.13 -0.74 -8.10
N ILE A 186 -13.45 -0.80 -8.18
CA ILE A 186 -14.22 -0.62 -9.42
C ILE A 186 -15.24 0.48 -9.15
N ALA A 187 -15.30 1.45 -10.04
CA ALA A 187 -16.29 2.52 -10.00
C ALA A 187 -16.93 2.72 -11.38
N ARG A 188 -18.17 3.23 -11.39
CA ARG A 188 -18.88 3.72 -12.57
C ARG A 188 -19.37 5.12 -12.28
N ASP A 189 -19.15 6.06 -13.19
CA ASP A 189 -19.51 7.47 -13.01
C ASP A 189 -18.98 8.06 -11.67
N GLY A 190 -17.84 7.54 -11.18
CA GLY A 190 -17.27 7.87 -9.88
C GLY A 190 -17.93 7.20 -8.68
N GLU A 191 -19.05 6.49 -8.84
CA GLU A 191 -19.68 5.71 -7.79
C GLU A 191 -18.94 4.38 -7.60
N VAL A 192 -18.53 4.10 -6.36
CA VAL A 192 -17.76 2.88 -6.02
C VAL A 192 -18.68 1.67 -5.98
N LEU A 193 -18.42 0.68 -6.83
CA LEU A 193 -19.12 -0.60 -6.88
C LEU A 193 -18.38 -1.71 -6.14
N LEU A 194 -17.05 -1.71 -6.21
CA LEU A 194 -16.18 -2.63 -5.48
C LEU A 194 -15.04 -1.85 -4.82
N ARG A 195 -14.78 -2.11 -3.53
CA ARG A 195 -13.66 -1.58 -2.79
C ARG A 195 -13.23 -2.62 -1.77
N GLN A 196 -12.20 -3.42 -2.09
CA GLN A 196 -11.84 -4.62 -1.34
C GLN A 196 -10.32 -4.82 -1.25
N GLY A 197 -9.88 -5.46 -0.14
CA GLY A 197 -8.53 -5.98 0.02
C GLY A 197 -8.52 -7.50 0.05
N TYR A 198 -7.52 -8.12 -0.57
CA TYR A 198 -7.35 -9.56 -0.72
C TYR A 198 -5.92 -9.95 -0.34
N GLY A 199 -5.76 -11.12 0.27
CA GLY A 199 -4.44 -11.65 0.65
C GLY A 199 -3.76 -10.85 1.78
N LEU A 200 -2.44 -11.03 1.91
CA LEU A 200 -1.62 -10.43 2.96
C LEU A 200 -1.04 -9.07 2.54
N ALA A 201 -1.11 -8.10 3.44
CA ALA A 201 -0.44 -6.81 3.33
C ALA A 201 1.02 -6.89 3.83
N ASP A 202 1.25 -7.72 4.82
CA ASP A 202 2.54 -8.12 5.39
C ASP A 202 2.41 -9.53 5.98
N GLU A 203 3.40 -10.00 6.73
CA GLU A 203 3.39 -11.35 7.31
C GLU A 203 2.28 -11.58 8.36
N GLN A 204 1.65 -10.54 8.87
CA GLN A 204 0.73 -10.58 10.01
C GLN A 204 -0.61 -9.90 9.78
N THR A 205 -0.75 -9.13 8.69
CA THR A 205 -1.97 -8.37 8.41
C THR A 205 -2.52 -8.66 7.02
N LEU A 206 -3.84 -8.54 6.88
CA LEU A 206 -4.53 -8.66 5.59
C LEU A 206 -4.51 -7.33 4.84
N ASN A 207 -4.54 -7.38 3.51
CA ASN A 207 -4.77 -6.21 2.68
C ASN A 207 -6.14 -5.59 2.96
N ARG A 208 -6.14 -4.28 3.16
CA ARG A 208 -7.33 -3.43 3.29
C ARG A 208 -7.27 -2.31 2.25
N PRO A 209 -8.40 -1.89 1.69
CA PRO A 209 -8.43 -0.91 0.60
C PRO A 209 -7.93 0.49 0.99
N ASP A 210 -7.95 0.84 2.28
CA ASP A 210 -7.47 2.12 2.81
C ASP A 210 -5.95 2.20 3.02
N GLN A 211 -5.23 1.09 2.82
CA GLN A 211 -3.77 1.03 3.03
C GLN A 211 -3.01 1.66 1.87
N LYS A 212 -1.91 2.31 2.24
CA LYS A 212 -0.95 2.88 1.28
C LYS A 212 -0.13 1.77 0.64
N THR A 213 0.00 1.82 -0.68
CA THR A 213 0.82 0.91 -1.46
C THR A 213 1.62 1.66 -2.52
N ARG A 214 2.73 1.10 -2.94
CA ARG A 214 3.51 1.64 -4.06
C ARG A 214 2.81 1.31 -5.37
N ILE A 215 2.59 2.33 -6.20
CA ILE A 215 1.84 2.18 -7.45
C ILE A 215 2.72 1.90 -8.67
N ALA A 216 4.04 1.80 -8.47
CA ALA A 216 5.01 1.53 -9.52
C ALA A 216 4.81 2.46 -10.73
N SER A 217 4.82 1.94 -11.97
CA SER A 217 4.77 2.75 -13.18
C SER A 217 3.49 3.55 -13.39
N LEU A 218 2.44 3.35 -12.62
CA LEU A 218 1.29 4.27 -12.60
C LEU A 218 1.72 5.69 -12.21
N SER A 219 2.85 5.84 -11.52
CA SER A 219 3.50 7.13 -11.20
C SER A 219 3.76 7.98 -12.43
N LYS A 220 3.95 7.37 -13.60
CA LYS A 220 4.23 8.09 -14.84
C LYS A 220 3.12 9.02 -15.27
N SER A 221 1.86 8.71 -14.95
CA SER A 221 0.73 9.60 -15.27
C SER A 221 0.82 10.93 -14.51
N PHE A 222 1.34 10.92 -13.27
CA PHE A 222 1.59 12.13 -12.49
C PHE A 222 2.77 12.93 -13.05
N THR A 223 3.81 12.25 -13.52
CA THR A 223 4.96 12.91 -14.16
C THR A 223 4.56 13.55 -15.49
N ALA A 224 3.79 12.85 -16.31
CA ALA A 224 3.26 13.40 -17.56
C ALA A 224 2.38 14.64 -17.30
N ALA A 225 1.46 14.54 -16.33
CA ALA A 225 0.63 15.68 -15.94
C ALA A 225 1.45 16.85 -15.41
N SER A 226 2.54 16.61 -14.68
CA SER A 226 3.44 17.68 -14.20
C SER A 226 4.13 18.40 -15.34
N ILE A 227 4.61 17.68 -16.34
CA ILE A 227 5.18 18.29 -17.56
C ILE A 227 4.13 19.10 -18.31
N LEU A 228 2.95 18.54 -18.50
CA LEU A 228 1.89 19.22 -19.26
C LEU A 228 1.32 20.43 -18.52
N SER A 229 1.31 20.42 -17.18
CA SER A 229 1.00 21.62 -16.40
C SER A 229 1.99 22.76 -16.66
N LEU A 230 3.29 22.43 -16.72
CA LEU A 230 4.31 23.43 -17.09
C LEU A 230 4.17 23.90 -18.56
N VAL A 231 3.65 23.05 -19.45
CA VAL A 231 3.33 23.45 -20.84
C VAL A 231 2.14 24.41 -20.87
N GLU A 232 1.06 24.13 -20.15
CA GLU A 232 -0.10 25.04 -20.05
C GLU A 232 0.27 26.39 -19.41
N GLU A 233 1.21 26.39 -18.48
CA GLU A 233 1.78 27.61 -17.90
C GLU A 233 2.70 28.39 -18.87
N GLY A 234 2.98 27.86 -20.06
CA GLY A 234 3.85 28.45 -21.06
C GLY A 234 5.35 28.44 -20.70
N LYS A 235 5.76 27.66 -19.70
CA LYS A 235 7.15 27.57 -19.21
C LYS A 235 8.02 26.68 -20.09
N ILE A 236 7.44 25.66 -20.69
CA ILE A 236 8.10 24.68 -21.57
C ILE A 236 7.21 24.30 -22.74
N ASN A 237 7.79 23.65 -23.76
CA ASN A 237 7.03 23.08 -24.87
C ASN A 237 7.40 21.60 -25.02
N VAL A 238 6.43 20.71 -25.32
CA VAL A 238 6.70 19.29 -25.52
C VAL A 238 7.68 19.03 -26.66
N GLN A 239 7.82 19.96 -27.62
CA GLN A 239 8.79 19.86 -28.70
C GLN A 239 10.16 20.44 -28.34
N ASP A 240 10.35 21.02 -27.14
CA ASP A 240 11.66 21.44 -26.70
C ASP A 240 12.63 20.26 -26.61
N PRO A 241 13.89 20.42 -27.11
CA PRO A 241 14.91 19.41 -26.94
C PRO A 241 15.33 19.32 -25.46
N ILE A 242 15.63 18.12 -24.99
CA ILE A 242 16.02 17.89 -23.59
C ILE A 242 17.29 18.67 -23.21
N SER A 243 18.19 18.92 -24.17
CA SER A 243 19.42 19.71 -23.97
C SER A 243 19.17 21.13 -23.50
N LYS A 244 17.97 21.69 -23.73
CA LYS A 244 17.53 22.97 -23.18
C LYS A 244 17.50 23.02 -21.67
N TYR A 245 17.25 21.85 -21.04
CA TYR A 245 17.06 21.70 -19.59
C TYR A 245 18.17 20.90 -18.92
N ILE A 246 18.73 19.90 -19.64
CA ILE A 246 19.70 18.95 -19.09
C ILE A 246 20.83 18.79 -20.11
N SER A 247 22.02 19.23 -19.77
CA SER A 247 23.20 19.05 -20.62
C SER A 247 23.75 17.62 -20.55
N GLY A 248 24.48 17.20 -21.60
CA GLY A 248 25.23 15.96 -21.63
C GLY A 248 24.42 14.69 -21.94
N ILE A 249 23.13 14.78 -22.15
CA ILE A 249 22.31 13.64 -22.58
C ILE A 249 22.67 13.28 -24.04
N PRO A 250 22.94 12.00 -24.36
CA PRO A 250 23.26 11.57 -25.73
C PRO A 250 22.16 11.97 -26.70
N LYS A 251 22.51 12.69 -27.79
CA LYS A 251 21.56 13.27 -28.75
C LYS A 251 20.48 14.15 -28.11
N GLY A 252 20.80 14.82 -27.00
CA GLY A 252 19.86 15.64 -26.26
C GLY A 252 19.29 16.83 -27.04
N ASP A 253 19.96 17.26 -28.10
CA ASP A 253 19.51 18.24 -29.09
C ASP A 253 18.44 17.70 -30.05
N GLN A 254 18.31 16.38 -30.19
CA GLN A 254 17.34 15.70 -31.04
C GLN A 254 16.20 15.07 -30.22
N ILE A 255 16.46 14.70 -28.96
CA ILE A 255 15.43 14.12 -28.07
C ILE A 255 14.56 15.23 -27.52
N THR A 256 13.26 15.23 -27.85
CA THR A 256 12.28 16.18 -27.32
C THR A 256 11.59 15.64 -26.05
N LEU A 257 10.95 16.52 -25.28
CA LEU A 257 10.09 16.10 -24.15
C LEU A 257 8.95 15.20 -24.63
N HIS A 258 8.39 15.47 -25.83
CA HIS A 258 7.42 14.59 -26.48
C HIS A 258 7.94 13.15 -26.63
N MET A 259 9.17 12.97 -27.11
CA MET A 259 9.76 11.64 -27.30
C MET A 259 10.02 10.92 -25.98
N LEU A 260 10.29 11.65 -24.90
CA LEU A 260 10.40 11.06 -23.55
C LEU A 260 9.04 10.63 -23.02
N LEU A 261 8.00 11.47 -23.16
CA LEU A 261 6.64 11.20 -22.76
C LEU A 261 6.05 10.00 -23.52
N SER A 262 6.29 9.91 -24.84
CA SER A 262 5.75 8.88 -25.73
C SER A 262 6.61 7.62 -25.84
N GLN A 263 7.73 7.53 -25.10
CA GLN A 263 8.63 6.36 -25.10
C GLN A 263 9.33 6.12 -26.46
N THR A 264 9.59 7.19 -27.22
CA THR A 264 10.22 7.12 -28.56
C THR A 264 11.63 7.73 -28.59
N SER A 265 12.21 8.04 -27.45
CA SER A 265 13.54 8.69 -27.35
C SER A 265 14.73 7.80 -27.71
N GLY A 266 14.57 6.47 -27.68
CA GLY A 266 15.67 5.51 -27.85
C GLY A 266 16.53 5.29 -26.61
N LEU A 267 16.30 6.01 -25.51
CA LEU A 267 17.00 5.81 -24.23
C LEU A 267 16.64 4.46 -23.60
N PRO A 268 17.62 3.64 -23.21
CA PRO A 268 17.34 2.38 -22.52
C PRO A 268 16.87 2.62 -21.08
N SER A 269 16.06 1.71 -20.56
CA SER A 269 15.63 1.71 -19.15
C SER A 269 16.72 1.13 -18.23
N ALA A 270 17.88 1.79 -18.20
CA ALA A 270 19.06 1.32 -17.47
C ALA A 270 19.63 2.43 -16.60
N PHE A 271 19.35 2.38 -15.33
CA PHE A 271 19.96 3.24 -14.30
C PHE A 271 20.07 2.46 -12.99
N GLY A 272 21.05 2.85 -12.18
CA GLY A 272 21.27 2.26 -10.86
C GLY A 272 20.05 2.45 -9.95
N ARG A 273 19.71 1.41 -9.22
CA ARG A 273 18.60 1.40 -8.26
C ARG A 273 19.12 1.00 -6.89
N SER A 274 19.99 1.85 -6.33
CA SER A 274 20.38 1.71 -4.94
C SER A 274 19.52 2.60 -4.04
N GLU A 275 19.38 2.19 -2.80
CA GLU A 275 18.75 3.05 -1.80
C GLU A 275 19.58 4.32 -1.60
N GLY A 276 18.92 5.47 -1.59
CA GLY A 276 19.58 6.75 -1.41
C GLY A 276 20.21 7.36 -2.66
N THR A 277 20.11 6.71 -3.84
CA THR A 277 20.54 7.32 -5.10
C THR A 277 19.74 8.60 -5.35
N SER A 278 20.44 9.72 -5.51
CA SER A 278 19.83 11.01 -5.80
C SER A 278 19.33 11.10 -7.25
N MET A 279 18.49 12.08 -7.53
CA MET A 279 18.04 12.37 -8.89
C MET A 279 19.24 12.69 -9.81
N GLU A 280 20.18 13.53 -9.35
CA GLU A 280 21.37 13.91 -10.09
C GLU A 280 22.27 12.71 -10.43
N GLU A 281 22.52 11.83 -9.46
CA GLU A 281 23.30 10.58 -9.70
C GLU A 281 22.62 9.70 -10.74
N THR A 282 21.29 9.63 -10.73
CA THR A 282 20.53 8.87 -11.72
C THR A 282 20.63 9.51 -13.11
N VAL A 283 20.54 10.83 -13.19
CA VAL A 283 20.73 11.58 -14.46
C VAL A 283 22.15 11.41 -14.97
N GLU A 284 23.17 11.46 -14.11
CA GLU A 284 24.55 11.21 -14.49
C GLU A 284 24.74 9.81 -15.09
N GLU A 285 24.14 8.79 -14.52
CA GLU A 285 24.16 7.45 -15.12
C GLU A 285 23.51 7.43 -16.51
N ILE A 286 22.41 8.17 -16.71
CA ILE A 286 21.70 8.24 -17.99
C ILE A 286 22.57 8.94 -19.05
N ARG A 287 23.39 9.94 -18.70
CA ARG A 287 24.34 10.61 -19.60
C ARG A 287 25.32 9.63 -20.28
N HIS A 288 25.63 8.53 -19.65
CA HIS A 288 26.55 7.52 -20.16
C HIS A 288 25.87 6.36 -20.93
N LYS A 289 24.55 6.42 -21.17
CA LYS A 289 23.84 5.37 -21.90
C LYS A 289 23.89 5.59 -23.41
N THR A 290 23.97 4.49 -24.16
CA THR A 290 23.87 4.51 -25.63
C THR A 290 22.42 4.30 -26.04
N LEU A 291 21.91 5.13 -26.95
CA LEU A 291 20.57 4.97 -27.49
C LEU A 291 20.45 3.63 -28.26
N LYS A 292 19.26 3.06 -28.25
CA LYS A 292 18.95 1.80 -28.95
C LYS A 292 18.58 2.02 -30.40
N PHE A 293 18.11 3.22 -30.75
CA PHE A 293 17.74 3.65 -32.09
C PHE A 293 17.77 5.19 -32.17
N GLU A 294 17.62 5.73 -33.37
CA GLU A 294 17.53 7.17 -33.60
C GLU A 294 16.28 7.75 -32.92
N PRO A 295 16.37 8.89 -32.23
CA PRO A 295 15.23 9.52 -31.59
C PRO A 295 14.03 9.64 -32.53
N GLY A 296 12.85 9.26 -32.04
CA GLY A 296 11.60 9.29 -32.78
C GLY A 296 11.35 8.14 -33.76
N SER A 297 12.34 7.24 -34.00
CA SER A 297 12.21 6.22 -35.05
C SER A 297 11.51 4.92 -34.62
N ALA A 298 11.38 4.65 -33.34
CA ALA A 298 10.76 3.42 -32.81
C ALA A 298 10.28 3.63 -31.35
N TYR A 299 9.57 2.64 -30.83
CA TYR A 299 9.12 2.59 -29.45
C TYR A 299 10.08 1.72 -28.59
N LEU A 300 10.44 2.24 -27.42
CA LEU A 300 11.11 1.47 -26.37
C LEU A 300 10.69 2.02 -25.00
N TYR A 301 9.98 1.22 -24.22
CA TYR A 301 9.62 1.60 -22.85
C TYR A 301 10.88 1.90 -22.02
N SER A 302 10.98 3.12 -21.52
CA SER A 302 12.15 3.61 -20.79
C SER A 302 11.76 4.32 -19.49
N ASN A 303 12.21 3.78 -18.36
CA ASN A 303 12.13 4.50 -17.10
C ASN A 303 13.05 5.72 -17.09
N SER A 304 14.21 5.66 -17.77
CA SER A 304 15.15 6.76 -17.86
C SER A 304 14.50 8.03 -18.44
N GLY A 305 13.63 7.88 -19.45
CA GLY A 305 12.89 9.02 -20.01
C GLY A 305 12.05 9.74 -18.95
N TYR A 306 11.35 9.02 -18.11
CA TYR A 306 10.51 9.59 -17.06
C TYR A 306 11.30 10.14 -15.87
N VAL A 307 12.50 9.62 -15.61
CA VAL A 307 13.45 10.25 -14.67
C VAL A 307 13.89 11.62 -15.19
N LEU A 308 14.27 11.71 -16.47
CA LEU A 308 14.63 12.99 -17.08
C LEU A 308 13.47 13.99 -17.08
N LEU A 309 12.23 13.54 -17.34
CA LEU A 309 11.04 14.40 -17.23
C LEU A 309 10.84 14.93 -15.81
N ALA A 310 10.98 14.07 -14.78
CA ALA A 310 10.92 14.52 -13.39
C ALA A 310 12.03 15.55 -13.06
N TYR A 311 13.23 15.33 -13.58
CA TYR A 311 14.34 16.29 -13.41
C TYR A 311 14.06 17.62 -14.15
N VAL A 312 13.44 17.60 -15.34
CA VAL A 312 12.97 18.83 -16.02
C VAL A 312 11.97 19.57 -15.15
N VAL A 313 11.03 18.87 -14.48
CA VAL A 313 10.12 19.51 -13.53
C VAL A 313 10.89 20.23 -12.44
N GLU A 314 11.94 19.65 -11.87
CA GLU A 314 12.77 20.29 -10.84
C GLU A 314 13.50 21.53 -11.40
N GLN A 315 14.14 21.41 -12.57
CA GLN A 315 14.90 22.49 -13.18
C GLN A 315 14.02 23.70 -13.53
N VAL A 316 12.80 23.47 -13.99
CA VAL A 316 11.89 24.53 -14.45
C VAL A 316 11.09 25.14 -13.30
N SER A 317 10.65 24.33 -12.35
CA SER A 317 9.84 24.80 -11.21
C SER A 317 10.67 25.37 -10.06
N GLY A 318 11.94 24.95 -9.92
CA GLY A 318 12.78 25.25 -8.75
C GLY A 318 12.38 24.48 -7.49
N MET A 319 11.51 23.48 -7.61
CA MET A 319 11.01 22.64 -6.53
C MET A 319 11.51 21.21 -6.71
N SER A 320 11.61 20.43 -5.62
CA SER A 320 11.78 18.99 -5.79
C SER A 320 10.58 18.40 -6.55
N TYR A 321 10.80 17.30 -7.29
CA TYR A 321 9.71 16.60 -7.99
C TYR A 321 8.59 16.20 -7.02
N ALA A 322 8.96 15.69 -5.83
CA ALA A 322 8.01 15.32 -4.79
C ALA A 322 7.14 16.51 -4.34
N ASP A 323 7.76 17.66 -4.08
CA ASP A 323 7.04 18.87 -3.65
C ASP A 323 6.17 19.42 -4.78
N TYR A 324 6.65 19.39 -6.02
CA TYR A 324 5.86 19.81 -7.17
C TYR A 324 4.59 19.00 -7.32
N VAL A 325 4.70 17.66 -7.38
CA VAL A 325 3.54 16.77 -7.46
C VAL A 325 2.61 16.95 -6.26
N GLN A 326 3.18 17.10 -5.05
CA GLN A 326 2.39 17.32 -3.84
C GLN A 326 1.57 18.60 -3.91
N GLN A 327 2.15 19.69 -4.41
CA GLN A 327 1.50 21.00 -4.42
C GLN A 327 0.55 21.18 -5.60
N THR A 328 0.90 20.67 -6.78
CA THR A 328 0.16 20.92 -8.02
C THR A 328 -0.90 19.87 -8.31
N ILE A 329 -0.74 18.64 -7.81
CA ILE A 329 -1.67 17.55 -8.09
C ILE A 329 -2.32 17.01 -6.80
N LEU A 330 -1.52 16.47 -5.88
CA LEU A 330 -2.07 15.68 -4.77
C LEU A 330 -2.89 16.52 -3.79
N LYS A 331 -2.38 17.69 -3.40
CA LYS A 331 -3.06 18.59 -2.46
C LYS A 331 -4.35 19.19 -3.06
N PRO A 332 -4.38 19.72 -4.29
CA PRO A 332 -5.61 20.21 -4.91
C PRO A 332 -6.70 19.15 -5.06
N LEU A 333 -6.32 17.88 -5.26
CA LEU A 333 -7.24 16.76 -5.38
C LEU A 333 -7.63 16.14 -4.03
N GLY A 334 -7.03 16.60 -2.93
CA GLY A 334 -7.27 15.99 -1.61
C GLY A 334 -6.78 14.54 -1.49
N MET A 335 -5.72 14.18 -2.22
CA MET A 335 -5.07 12.85 -2.20
C MET A 335 -4.12 12.75 -1.00
N LYS A 336 -4.69 12.75 0.21
CA LYS A 336 -3.94 12.85 1.47
C LYS A 336 -3.11 11.60 1.81
N ASN A 337 -3.39 10.48 1.14
CA ASN A 337 -2.71 9.21 1.33
C ASN A 337 -1.76 8.87 0.18
N SER A 338 -1.36 9.86 -0.60
CA SER A 338 -0.46 9.73 -1.74
C SER A 338 0.75 10.65 -1.59
N GLY A 339 1.85 10.27 -2.23
CA GLY A 339 3.10 11.03 -2.22
C GLY A 339 4.26 10.23 -2.76
N GLU A 340 5.46 10.79 -2.71
CA GLU A 340 6.67 10.06 -3.07
C GLU A 340 7.09 9.13 -1.92
N ALA A 341 7.37 7.86 -2.24
CA ALA A 341 7.70 6.83 -1.26
C ALA A 341 9.07 7.09 -0.62
N SER A 342 9.14 6.90 0.68
CA SER A 342 10.38 6.95 1.47
C SER A 342 10.26 5.97 2.63
N ARG A 343 11.38 5.66 3.32
CA ARG A 343 11.35 4.85 4.54
C ARG A 343 10.54 5.45 5.69
N LYS A 344 10.26 6.74 5.63
CA LYS A 344 9.44 7.43 6.63
C LYS A 344 7.94 7.19 6.44
N VAL A 345 7.55 6.71 5.25
CA VAL A 345 6.14 6.43 4.92
C VAL A 345 5.89 4.94 5.04
N HIS A 346 4.96 4.59 5.92
CA HIS A 346 4.52 3.20 6.02
C HIS A 346 3.62 2.85 4.84
N THR A 347 4.04 1.89 4.03
CA THR A 347 3.26 1.22 2.99
C THR A 347 3.16 -0.26 3.31
N ILE A 348 2.20 -0.96 2.70
CA ILE A 348 2.18 -2.43 2.78
C ILE A 348 3.47 -3.00 2.20
N SER A 349 3.79 -4.24 2.57
CA SER A 349 4.95 -4.95 2.03
C SER A 349 4.70 -5.41 0.59
N GLY A 350 5.72 -5.27 -0.25
CA GLY A 350 5.77 -5.97 -1.53
C GLY A 350 6.41 -7.35 -1.35
N PHE A 351 5.99 -8.33 -2.14
CA PHE A 351 6.51 -9.69 -2.08
C PHE A 351 7.13 -10.12 -3.41
N VAL A 352 8.20 -10.90 -3.33
CA VAL A 352 8.88 -11.54 -4.47
C VAL A 352 8.98 -13.04 -4.25
N GLN A 353 8.99 -13.80 -5.31
CA GLN A 353 9.18 -15.24 -5.23
C GLN A 353 10.66 -15.57 -5.09
N LYS A 354 11.02 -16.34 -4.07
CA LYS A 354 12.35 -16.88 -3.83
C LYS A 354 12.21 -18.31 -3.35
N ASP A 355 12.91 -19.25 -4.00
CA ASP A 355 12.91 -20.68 -3.64
C ASP A 355 11.48 -21.26 -3.47
N ASN A 356 10.56 -20.93 -4.38
CA ASN A 356 9.14 -21.28 -4.37
C ASN A 356 8.34 -20.73 -3.17
N ALA A 357 8.88 -19.79 -2.41
CA ALA A 357 8.19 -19.09 -1.33
C ALA A 357 8.02 -17.60 -1.64
N TRP A 358 6.93 -17.00 -1.18
CA TRP A 358 6.78 -15.55 -1.18
C TRP A 358 7.51 -14.97 0.02
N VAL A 359 8.45 -14.07 -0.24
CA VAL A 359 9.23 -13.36 0.77
C VAL A 359 9.08 -11.86 0.58
N THR A 360 9.18 -11.11 1.66
CA THR A 360 9.15 -9.65 1.61
C THR A 360 10.26 -9.14 0.70
N ALA A 361 9.90 -8.33 -0.28
CA ALA A 361 10.85 -7.71 -1.20
C ALA A 361 11.77 -6.73 -0.43
N PRO A 362 13.06 -6.66 -0.80
CA PRO A 362 13.94 -5.63 -0.26
C PRO A 362 13.35 -4.23 -0.53
N TYR A 363 13.34 -3.41 0.50
CA TYR A 363 12.91 -2.03 0.35
C TYR A 363 13.99 -1.22 -0.36
N TYR A 364 13.64 -0.62 -1.48
CA TYR A 364 14.44 0.42 -2.09
C TYR A 364 13.54 1.46 -2.74
N VAL A 365 13.96 2.71 -2.76
CA VAL A 365 13.33 3.81 -3.49
C VAL A 365 14.43 4.68 -4.05
N SER A 366 14.42 4.90 -5.34
CA SER A 366 15.14 6.00 -5.97
C SER A 366 14.14 7.12 -6.29
N GLN A 367 14.55 8.37 -6.16
CA GLN A 367 13.73 9.53 -6.54
C GLN A 367 13.72 9.61 -8.08
N SER A 368 12.68 9.08 -8.72
CA SER A 368 12.76 8.93 -10.17
C SER A 368 11.56 9.41 -10.98
N GLY A 369 10.43 9.76 -10.39
CA GLY A 369 9.23 10.10 -11.17
C GLY A 369 8.70 8.98 -12.08
N SER A 370 9.45 7.88 -12.25
CA SER A 370 9.06 6.75 -13.11
C SER A 370 8.28 5.66 -12.38
N GLY A 371 8.33 5.63 -11.03
CA GLY A 371 7.72 4.54 -10.26
C GLY A 371 7.77 4.72 -8.74
N THR A 372 7.97 5.93 -8.24
CA THR A 372 8.22 6.19 -6.80
C THR A 372 7.00 6.60 -6.00
N ILE A 373 5.86 6.83 -6.63
CA ILE A 373 4.65 7.27 -5.90
C ILE A 373 4.02 6.09 -5.15
N TYR A 374 3.56 6.37 -3.94
CA TYR A 374 2.60 5.55 -3.22
C TYR A 374 1.22 6.19 -3.22
N SER A 375 0.17 5.37 -3.16
CA SER A 375 -1.21 5.83 -3.12
C SER A 375 -2.12 4.80 -2.43
N THR A 376 -3.42 5.08 -2.39
CA THR A 376 -4.49 4.14 -2.06
C THR A 376 -5.45 4.02 -3.24
N VAL A 377 -6.30 2.99 -3.26
CA VAL A 377 -7.33 2.88 -4.32
C VAL A 377 -8.28 4.08 -4.32
N ASP A 378 -8.57 4.66 -3.15
CA ASP A 378 -9.44 5.85 -3.03
C ASP A 378 -8.80 7.11 -3.61
N ASP A 379 -7.50 7.33 -3.35
CA ASP A 379 -6.80 8.49 -3.90
C ASP A 379 -6.59 8.32 -5.42
N MET A 380 -6.36 7.08 -5.91
CA MET A 380 -6.33 6.81 -7.36
C MET A 380 -7.68 7.08 -8.03
N LEU A 381 -8.81 6.83 -7.35
CA LEU A 381 -10.13 7.23 -7.87
C LEU A 381 -10.28 8.76 -7.94
N LYS A 382 -9.74 9.52 -6.98
CA LYS A 382 -9.71 11.00 -7.07
C LYS A 382 -8.88 11.47 -8.26
N TRP A 383 -7.75 10.78 -8.54
CA TRP A 383 -6.96 11.02 -9.73
C TRP A 383 -7.74 10.75 -11.00
N ASP A 384 -8.44 9.62 -11.08
CA ASP A 384 -9.33 9.29 -12.17
C ASP A 384 -10.38 10.41 -12.41
N ARG A 385 -11.10 10.80 -11.35
CA ARG A 385 -12.15 11.84 -11.47
C ARG A 385 -11.61 13.20 -11.87
N ALA A 386 -10.38 13.54 -11.48
CA ALA A 386 -9.73 14.78 -11.90
C ALA A 386 -9.50 14.84 -13.41
N LEU A 387 -9.23 13.69 -14.05
CA LEU A 387 -9.00 13.59 -15.49
C LEU A 387 -10.30 13.70 -16.35
N TYR A 388 -11.46 13.87 -15.73
CA TYR A 388 -12.71 14.25 -16.40
C TYR A 388 -13.05 15.75 -16.20
N THR A 389 -12.12 16.53 -15.63
CA THR A 389 -12.33 17.94 -15.30
C THR A 389 -11.10 18.76 -15.64
N ASP A 390 -11.27 20.08 -15.77
CA ASP A 390 -10.15 21.03 -15.98
C ASP A 390 -9.42 21.40 -14.68
N LYS A 391 -9.51 20.57 -13.64
CA LYS A 391 -8.97 20.92 -12.31
C LYS A 391 -7.45 20.94 -12.25
N ILE A 392 -6.79 20.08 -13.02
CA ILE A 392 -5.34 19.94 -13.07
C ILE A 392 -4.81 20.30 -14.46
N LEU A 393 -5.46 19.83 -15.49
CA LEU A 393 -5.14 20.08 -16.90
C LEU A 393 -6.44 20.33 -17.66
N SER A 394 -6.39 21.10 -18.74
CA SER A 394 -7.52 21.24 -19.66
C SER A 394 -7.88 19.92 -20.33
N GLN A 395 -9.15 19.73 -20.72
CA GLN A 395 -9.58 18.50 -21.41
C GLN A 395 -8.81 18.30 -22.72
N ASP A 396 -8.48 19.37 -23.45
CA ASP A 396 -7.67 19.29 -24.68
C ASP A 396 -6.27 18.73 -24.38
N THR A 397 -5.65 19.10 -23.28
CA THR A 397 -4.36 18.56 -22.84
C THR A 397 -4.49 17.10 -22.37
N ILE A 398 -5.57 16.76 -21.69
CA ILE A 398 -5.84 15.38 -21.28
C ILE A 398 -6.05 14.48 -22.49
N GLU A 399 -6.80 14.91 -23.51
CA GLU A 399 -6.94 14.17 -24.77
C GLU A 399 -5.59 13.95 -25.45
N GLN A 400 -4.68 14.93 -25.46
CA GLN A 400 -3.31 14.73 -25.96
C GLN A 400 -2.55 13.62 -25.20
N MET A 401 -2.82 13.41 -23.92
CA MET A 401 -2.20 12.29 -23.17
C MET A 401 -2.63 10.93 -23.72
N TYR A 402 -3.80 10.84 -24.33
CA TYR A 402 -4.38 9.59 -24.82
C TYR A 402 -4.08 9.31 -26.29
N GLU A 403 -3.53 10.30 -27.03
CA GLU A 403 -3.16 10.09 -28.43
C GLU A 403 -2.06 9.02 -28.58
N PRO A 404 -2.21 8.05 -29.50
CA PRO A 404 -1.19 7.03 -29.74
C PRO A 404 -0.04 7.58 -30.58
N TYR A 405 1.09 7.84 -29.93
CA TYR A 405 2.30 8.36 -30.59
C TYR A 405 3.29 7.25 -31.02
N SER A 406 2.91 6.00 -30.92
CA SER A 406 3.74 4.85 -31.28
C SER A 406 2.90 3.68 -31.79
N ASP A 407 3.57 2.70 -32.44
CA ASP A 407 2.98 1.42 -32.89
C ASP A 407 2.47 0.53 -31.73
N LYS A 408 2.73 0.93 -30.49
CA LYS A 408 2.24 0.26 -29.27
C LYS A 408 1.04 0.97 -28.64
N ASN A 409 0.42 1.89 -29.36
CA ASN A 409 -0.70 2.71 -28.88
C ASN A 409 -0.37 3.44 -27.56
N TYR A 410 0.91 3.86 -27.38
CA TYR A 410 1.36 4.54 -26.19
C TYR A 410 1.31 6.05 -26.40
N GLY A 411 0.52 6.72 -25.54
CA GLY A 411 0.43 8.16 -25.42
C GLY A 411 1.39 8.70 -24.37
N TYR A 412 0.96 9.69 -23.59
CA TYR A 412 1.75 10.23 -22.47
C TYR A 412 1.38 9.51 -21.18
N ALA A 413 2.09 8.43 -20.86
CA ALA A 413 1.86 7.53 -19.74
C ALA A 413 0.57 6.70 -19.80
N TRP A 414 -0.06 6.57 -20.95
CA TRP A 414 -1.27 5.77 -21.15
C TRP A 414 -1.14 4.90 -22.40
N ILE A 415 -1.72 3.71 -22.33
CA ILE A 415 -1.88 2.81 -23.47
C ILE A 415 -3.34 2.85 -23.88
N LEU A 416 -3.61 3.10 -25.15
CA LEU A 416 -4.96 3.15 -25.70
C LEU A 416 -5.38 1.77 -26.20
N LYS A 417 -6.57 1.33 -25.80
CA LYS A 417 -7.32 0.20 -26.39
C LYS A 417 -8.59 0.74 -27.02
N GLU A 418 -8.79 0.41 -28.28
CA GLU A 418 -10.05 0.70 -29.00
C GLU A 418 -10.67 -0.61 -29.47
N LYS A 419 -11.96 -0.77 -29.20
CA LYS A 419 -12.76 -1.90 -29.65
C LYS A 419 -14.15 -1.41 -30.05
N GLY A 420 -14.39 -1.29 -31.36
CA GLY A 420 -15.62 -0.65 -31.85
C GLY A 420 -15.70 0.80 -31.41
N THR A 421 -16.77 1.16 -30.70
CA THR A 421 -16.94 2.49 -30.11
C THR A 421 -16.36 2.62 -28.71
N ASN A 422 -15.86 1.53 -28.14
CA ASN A 422 -15.34 1.52 -26.78
C ASN A 422 -13.87 1.96 -26.76
N ARG A 423 -13.59 3.03 -26.00
CA ARG A 423 -12.27 3.64 -25.83
C ARG A 423 -11.83 3.50 -24.39
N THR A 424 -10.74 2.78 -24.18
CA THR A 424 -10.15 2.53 -22.86
C THR A 424 -8.71 2.97 -22.83
N VAL A 425 -8.29 3.67 -21.80
CA VAL A 425 -6.89 3.99 -21.53
C VAL A 425 -6.45 3.31 -20.25
N PHE A 426 -5.24 2.74 -20.24
CA PHE A 426 -4.73 2.02 -19.09
C PHE A 426 -3.21 2.14 -18.98
N HIS A 427 -2.71 1.82 -17.80
CA HIS A 427 -1.28 1.56 -17.59
C HIS A 427 -1.10 0.47 -16.53
N ASN A 428 -0.06 -0.34 -16.68
CA ASN A 428 0.37 -1.33 -15.70
C ASN A 428 1.61 -0.86 -14.95
N GLY A 429 1.81 -1.37 -13.74
CA GLY A 429 2.99 -1.08 -12.95
C GLY A 429 3.61 -2.35 -12.39
N SER A 430 4.95 -2.42 -12.36
CA SER A 430 5.69 -3.52 -11.74
C SER A 430 6.99 -2.99 -11.13
N GLY A 431 7.31 -3.44 -9.93
CA GLY A 431 8.57 -3.12 -9.26
C GLY A 431 8.51 -3.22 -7.74
N GLY A 432 9.63 -3.56 -7.12
CA GLY A 432 9.76 -3.57 -5.66
C GLY A 432 8.80 -4.51 -4.93
N GLY A 433 8.39 -5.61 -5.57
CA GLY A 433 7.41 -6.53 -4.99
C GLY A 433 5.95 -6.19 -5.31
N PHE A 434 5.68 -5.17 -6.11
CA PHE A 434 4.33 -4.72 -6.46
C PHE A 434 4.02 -4.98 -7.94
N ALA A 435 2.74 -5.24 -8.22
CA ALA A 435 2.20 -5.37 -9.57
C ALA A 435 0.82 -4.69 -9.59
N THR A 436 0.67 -3.64 -10.39
CA THR A 436 -0.49 -2.74 -10.35
C THR A 436 -1.09 -2.53 -11.74
N ALA A 437 -2.36 -2.18 -11.80
CA ALA A 437 -3.03 -1.75 -13.03
C ALA A 437 -4.05 -0.66 -12.73
N PHE A 438 -4.18 0.24 -13.67
CA PHE A 438 -5.18 1.30 -13.66
C PHE A 438 -5.79 1.42 -15.06
N SER A 439 -7.09 1.21 -15.16
CA SER A 439 -7.85 1.26 -16.41
C SER A 439 -9.02 2.22 -16.28
N ARG A 440 -9.27 2.95 -17.35
CA ARG A 440 -10.35 3.92 -17.53
C ARG A 440 -11.04 3.65 -18.84
N ASN A 441 -12.22 3.04 -18.80
CA ASN A 441 -13.11 2.97 -19.95
C ASN A 441 -13.83 4.32 -20.09
N LEU A 442 -13.38 5.11 -21.04
CA LEU A 442 -13.86 6.48 -21.24
C LEU A 442 -15.28 6.52 -21.85
N SER A 443 -15.69 5.44 -22.51
CA SER A 443 -17.02 5.36 -23.16
C SER A 443 -18.15 5.09 -22.17
N ASP A 444 -17.88 4.27 -21.14
CA ASP A 444 -18.87 3.82 -20.15
C ASP A 444 -18.60 4.42 -18.75
N ASP A 445 -17.59 5.28 -18.62
CA ASP A 445 -17.08 5.85 -17.38
C ASP A 445 -16.84 4.78 -16.29
N ILE A 446 -16.11 3.69 -16.68
CA ILE A 446 -15.72 2.63 -15.75
C ILE A 446 -14.26 2.80 -15.38
N THR A 447 -14.01 2.85 -14.08
CA THR A 447 -12.66 2.88 -13.51
C THR A 447 -12.34 1.56 -12.82
N ILE A 448 -11.19 0.95 -13.15
CA ILE A 448 -10.68 -0.24 -12.49
C ILE A 448 -9.28 0.05 -11.97
N ILE A 449 -9.08 -0.13 -10.67
CA ILE A 449 -7.82 0.06 -9.97
C ILE A 449 -7.46 -1.24 -9.28
N LEU A 450 -6.32 -1.82 -9.65
CA LEU A 450 -5.78 -3.05 -9.06
C LEU A 450 -4.38 -2.73 -8.50
N LEU A 451 -4.22 -2.75 -7.20
CA LEU A 451 -2.96 -2.46 -6.52
C LEU A 451 -2.46 -3.72 -5.82
N GLY A 452 -1.82 -4.60 -6.59
CA GLY A 452 -1.27 -5.87 -6.11
C GLY A 452 0.10 -5.68 -5.45
N ASN A 453 0.37 -6.50 -4.43
CA ASN A 453 1.62 -6.47 -3.67
C ASN A 453 2.46 -7.75 -3.83
N HIS A 454 2.26 -8.51 -4.89
CA HIS A 454 3.11 -9.62 -5.32
C HIS A 454 3.69 -9.33 -6.70
N ALA A 455 5.02 -9.40 -6.84
CA ALA A 455 5.68 -9.22 -8.13
C ALA A 455 5.41 -10.40 -9.08
N GLY A 456 5.59 -10.15 -10.39
CA GLY A 456 5.50 -11.19 -11.41
C GLY A 456 4.08 -11.58 -11.83
N MET A 457 3.05 -10.89 -11.34
CA MET A 457 1.69 -11.07 -11.82
C MET A 457 1.55 -10.50 -13.24
N ASP A 458 0.92 -11.24 -14.13
CA ASP A 458 0.51 -10.73 -15.45
C ASP A 458 -0.69 -9.79 -15.29
N MET A 459 -0.40 -8.52 -15.03
CA MET A 459 -1.42 -7.51 -14.81
C MET A 459 -2.20 -7.17 -16.07
N THR A 460 -1.68 -7.44 -17.26
CA THR A 460 -2.40 -7.22 -18.52
C THR A 460 -3.53 -8.25 -18.65
N SER A 461 -3.20 -9.53 -18.52
CA SER A 461 -4.20 -10.61 -18.56
C SER A 461 -5.22 -10.49 -17.41
N LEU A 462 -4.77 -10.14 -16.20
CA LEU A 462 -5.67 -9.94 -15.06
C LEU A 462 -6.65 -8.77 -15.32
N LEU A 463 -6.13 -7.66 -15.80
CA LEU A 463 -6.96 -6.48 -16.12
C LEU A 463 -8.00 -6.82 -17.19
N ASP A 464 -7.60 -7.48 -18.27
CA ASP A 464 -8.51 -7.91 -19.35
C ASP A 464 -9.66 -8.80 -18.80
N GLN A 465 -9.33 -9.73 -17.87
CA GLN A 465 -10.34 -10.58 -17.23
C GLN A 465 -11.28 -9.79 -16.31
N VAL A 466 -10.76 -8.83 -15.56
CA VAL A 466 -11.56 -7.99 -14.66
C VAL A 466 -12.45 -7.05 -15.49
N GLU A 467 -11.92 -6.43 -16.55
CA GLU A 467 -12.68 -5.59 -17.49
C GLU A 467 -13.86 -6.40 -18.12
N ALA A 468 -13.58 -7.58 -18.67
CA ALA A 468 -14.60 -8.43 -19.29
C ALA A 468 -15.69 -8.86 -18.30
N LYS A 469 -15.31 -9.22 -17.05
CA LYS A 469 -16.28 -9.59 -16.01
C LYS A 469 -17.08 -8.39 -15.53
N THR A 470 -16.48 -7.22 -15.45
CA THR A 470 -17.16 -5.97 -15.07
C THR A 470 -18.17 -5.58 -16.15
N ALA A 471 -17.77 -5.58 -17.42
CA ALA A 471 -18.65 -5.29 -18.55
C ALA A 471 -19.85 -6.25 -18.58
N LYS A 472 -19.61 -7.57 -18.43
CA LYS A 472 -20.67 -8.57 -18.36
C LYS A 472 -21.61 -8.34 -17.16
N ALA A 473 -21.07 -8.02 -16.00
CA ALA A 473 -21.84 -7.79 -14.77
C ALA A 473 -22.74 -6.56 -14.87
N LEU A 474 -22.25 -5.51 -15.52
CA LEU A 474 -22.96 -4.24 -15.74
C LEU A 474 -23.76 -4.22 -17.05
N GLN A 475 -23.82 -5.34 -17.80
CA GLN A 475 -24.53 -5.49 -19.07
C GLN A 475 -24.09 -4.46 -20.14
N LEU A 476 -22.79 -4.12 -20.16
CA LEU A 476 -22.20 -3.24 -21.16
C LEU A 476 -21.96 -4.00 -22.49
N GLN A 477 -21.95 -3.27 -23.61
CA GLN A 477 -21.74 -3.84 -24.97
C GLN A 477 -20.26 -4.10 -25.29
#